data_7b828c801e4d83915ab51e8a87a95e8c
#
_entry.id   7b828c801e4d83915ab51e8a87a95e8c
#
_cell.length_a   1.000
_cell.length_b   1.000
_cell.length_c   1.000
_cell.angle_alpha   90.00
_cell.angle_beta   90.00
_cell.angle_gamma   90.00
#
_symmetry.space_group_name_H-M   'P 1'
#
loop_
_entity.id
_entity.type
_entity.pdbx_description
1 polymer ?
#
loop_
_entity_poly.entity_id
_entity_poly.type
_entity_poly.pdbx_seq_one_letter_code
_entity_poly.pdbx_strand_id
1 'polypeptide(L)'
;VAFSFMVHHKKMKPDRLIQIYDIAGETFVNNTENELQLHYTYSEGIVFVLDPLSIPSIRNRLDEGISEVDKSSVGTLDVDLVLDSFLNKLRQITGHASGDALDIPIAVVISKADIRTVDEFIGDEKISAYLSQNGLDMNKYTAVEDRLCREFLTENGMAHFVNAIDMKFKNNRYFKCSAIGHSRERGRYNPKGVLEPMEWIFQTTDNGMKSIWHDSEFEKL
;
A
#
# COMPACT_ATOMS: atom_id res chain seq x y z
N VAL A 1 16.39 -1.70 4.58
CA VAL A 1 17.12 -0.65 3.83
C VAL A 1 16.50 0.70 4.15
N ALA A 2 17.30 1.78 4.20
CA ALA A 2 16.81 3.15 4.43
C ALA A 2 17.20 4.04 3.25
N PHE A 3 16.27 4.88 2.81
CA PHE A 3 16.47 5.89 1.78
C PHE A 3 16.16 7.26 2.36
N SER A 4 16.91 8.29 1.99
CA SER A 4 16.69 9.66 2.46
C SER A 4 16.65 10.62 1.29
N PHE A 5 15.66 11.50 1.27
CA PHE A 5 15.45 12.51 0.23
C PHE A 5 15.21 13.88 0.87
N MET A 6 15.77 14.92 0.28
CA MET A 6 15.46 16.29 0.66
C MET A 6 14.52 16.90 -0.38
N VAL A 7 13.36 17.37 0.07
CA VAL A 7 12.39 18.07 -0.79
C VAL A 7 12.52 19.57 -0.60
N HIS A 8 12.83 20.26 -1.68
CA HIS A 8 12.94 21.71 -1.74
C HIS A 8 11.83 22.31 -2.59
N HIS A 9 11.15 23.31 -2.09
CA HIS A 9 10.17 24.07 -2.87
C HIS A 9 10.08 25.51 -2.37
N LYS A 10 9.93 26.49 -3.28
CA LYS A 10 9.89 27.93 -2.91
C LYS A 10 8.77 28.27 -1.93
N LYS A 11 7.61 27.62 -2.07
CA LYS A 11 6.41 27.86 -1.25
C LYS A 11 6.38 27.03 0.02
N MET A 12 7.32 26.10 0.21
CA MET A 12 7.40 25.23 1.37
C MET A 12 8.69 25.49 2.15
N LYS A 13 8.55 26.02 3.34
CA LYS A 13 9.66 26.26 4.26
C LYS A 13 9.28 25.80 5.67
N PRO A 14 10.17 25.15 6.40
CA PRO A 14 11.49 24.65 5.97
C PRO A 14 11.37 23.53 4.93
N ASP A 15 12.50 23.20 4.29
CA ASP A 15 12.60 22.01 3.44
C ASP A 15 12.27 20.75 4.21
N ARG A 16 11.84 19.68 3.52
CA ARG A 16 11.45 18.43 4.16
C ARG A 16 12.48 17.33 3.90
N LEU A 17 12.91 16.67 4.95
CA LEU A 17 13.68 15.43 4.87
C LEU A 17 12.69 14.26 4.92
N ILE A 18 12.63 13.50 3.84
CA ILE A 18 11.84 12.27 3.78
C ILE A 18 12.78 11.09 3.99
N GLN A 19 12.43 10.22 4.94
CA GLN A 19 13.14 8.98 5.18
C GLN A 19 12.17 7.80 4.98
N ILE A 20 12.55 6.87 4.11
CA ILE A 20 11.78 5.66 3.82
C ILE A 20 12.57 4.47 4.35
N TYR A 21 11.94 3.69 5.22
CA TYR A 21 12.48 2.46 5.78
C TYR A 21 11.77 1.27 5.15
N ASP A 22 12.53 0.48 4.37
CA ASP A 22 12.05 -0.78 3.79
C ASP A 22 12.32 -1.92 4.78
N ILE A 23 11.25 -2.50 5.29
CA ILE A 23 11.27 -3.52 6.34
C ILE A 23 10.56 -4.77 5.81
N ALA A 24 11.29 -5.88 5.76
CA ALA A 24 10.72 -7.15 5.34
C ALA A 24 9.69 -7.67 6.35
N GLY A 25 8.58 -8.25 5.86
CA GLY A 25 7.50 -8.80 6.70
C GLY A 25 7.98 -9.84 7.70
N GLU A 26 8.98 -10.65 7.34
CA GLU A 26 9.60 -11.68 8.21
C GLU A 26 10.22 -11.09 9.49
N THR A 27 10.68 -9.85 9.43
CA THR A 27 11.28 -9.15 10.57
C THR A 27 10.25 -8.90 11.69
N PHE A 28 8.96 -8.78 11.33
CA PHE A 28 7.88 -8.63 12.31
C PHE A 28 7.60 -9.92 13.07
N VAL A 29 7.73 -11.06 12.38
CA VAL A 29 7.43 -12.38 12.95
C VAL A 29 8.60 -12.90 13.78
N ASN A 30 9.84 -12.66 13.37
CA ASN A 30 11.05 -13.26 13.95
C ASN A 30 11.67 -12.52 15.15
N ASN A 31 11.01 -11.50 15.70
CA ASN A 31 11.36 -10.83 16.98
C ASN A 31 12.82 -10.34 17.14
N THR A 32 13.45 -9.85 16.08
CA THR A 32 14.73 -9.15 16.14
C THR A 32 14.53 -7.72 16.69
N GLU A 33 14.65 -7.58 18.02
CA GLU A 33 13.96 -6.55 18.80
C GLU A 33 14.53 -5.13 18.80
N ASN A 34 15.80 -4.90 18.57
CA ASN A 34 16.38 -3.64 19.06
C ASN A 34 16.54 -2.50 18.06
N GLU A 35 16.70 -2.75 16.78
CA GLU A 35 16.90 -1.67 15.80
C GLU A 35 15.61 -1.13 15.19
N LEU A 36 14.55 -1.94 15.15
CA LEU A 36 13.28 -1.59 14.54
C LEU A 36 12.42 -0.66 15.40
N GLN A 37 12.58 -0.67 16.71
CA GLN A 37 11.74 0.11 17.64
C GLN A 37 11.85 1.62 17.41
N LEU A 38 13.04 2.13 17.13
CA LEU A 38 13.26 3.56 16.90
C LEU A 38 12.56 4.07 15.64
N HIS A 39 12.55 3.28 14.55
CA HIS A 39 11.92 3.70 13.29
C HIS A 39 10.41 3.86 13.42
N TYR A 40 9.74 3.00 14.17
CA TYR A 40 8.28 3.11 14.38
C TYR A 40 7.88 4.30 15.23
N THR A 41 8.69 4.67 16.22
CA THR A 41 8.41 5.79 17.11
C THR A 41 8.28 7.11 16.35
N TYR A 42 9.02 7.25 15.26
CA TYR A 42 9.08 8.48 14.45
C TYR A 42 8.39 8.35 13.09
N SER A 43 7.72 7.23 12.83
CA SER A 43 7.00 7.06 11.56
C SER A 43 5.77 7.94 11.50
N GLU A 44 5.68 8.77 10.48
CA GLU A 44 4.53 9.65 10.22
C GLU A 44 3.52 9.03 9.25
N GLY A 45 3.88 7.92 8.59
CA GLY A 45 3.02 7.18 7.69
C GLY A 45 3.52 5.78 7.42
N ILE A 46 2.62 4.89 7.00
CA ILE A 46 2.91 3.48 6.74
C ILE A 46 2.43 3.12 5.34
N VAL A 47 3.30 2.44 4.57
CA VAL A 47 2.92 1.79 3.33
C VAL A 47 3.02 0.28 3.55
N PHE A 48 1.87 -0.40 3.61
CA PHE A 48 1.78 -1.85 3.77
C PHE A 48 1.62 -2.49 2.40
N VAL A 49 2.69 -3.09 1.88
CA VAL A 49 2.69 -3.74 0.57
C VAL A 49 2.25 -5.19 0.71
N LEU A 50 1.14 -5.54 0.07
CA LEU A 50 0.56 -6.87 0.05
C LEU A 50 0.79 -7.52 -1.31
N ASP A 51 1.43 -8.70 -1.32
CA ASP A 51 1.52 -9.53 -2.51
C ASP A 51 0.24 -10.37 -2.64
N PRO A 52 -0.59 -10.18 -3.67
CA PRO A 52 -1.82 -10.94 -3.85
C PRO A 52 -1.57 -12.45 -3.98
N LEU A 53 -0.38 -12.87 -4.40
CA LEU A 53 -0.01 -14.28 -4.48
C LEU A 53 0.20 -14.92 -3.10
N SER A 54 0.36 -14.13 -2.04
CA SER A 54 0.37 -14.66 -0.66
C SER A 54 -1.01 -15.14 -0.22
N ILE A 55 -2.09 -14.69 -0.88
CA ILE A 55 -3.48 -15.07 -0.58
C ILE A 55 -3.79 -16.42 -1.21
N PRO A 56 -4.14 -17.46 -0.42
CA PRO A 56 -4.35 -18.83 -0.93
C PRO A 56 -5.43 -18.94 -2.01
N SER A 57 -6.55 -18.22 -1.85
CA SER A 57 -7.66 -18.24 -2.82
C SER A 57 -7.25 -17.68 -4.19
N ILE A 58 -6.38 -16.68 -4.22
CA ILE A 58 -5.84 -16.10 -5.45
C ILE A 58 -4.83 -17.04 -6.06
N ARG A 59 -3.90 -17.55 -5.25
CA ARG A 59 -2.87 -18.48 -5.70
C ARG A 59 -3.47 -19.73 -6.36
N ASN A 60 -4.58 -20.27 -5.81
CA ASN A 60 -5.24 -21.46 -6.33
C ASN A 60 -6.01 -21.19 -7.64
N ARG A 61 -6.30 -19.94 -7.97
CA ARG A 61 -6.95 -19.54 -9.24
C ARG A 61 -5.98 -19.22 -10.34
N LEU A 62 -4.68 -19.24 -10.04
CA LEU A 62 -3.67 -18.97 -11.04
C LEU A 62 -3.63 -20.12 -12.04
N ASP A 63 -3.98 -19.82 -13.29
CA ASP A 63 -3.83 -20.73 -14.41
C ASP A 63 -2.37 -21.18 -14.57
N GLU A 64 -2.15 -22.31 -15.24
CA GLU A 64 -0.87 -22.96 -15.51
C GLU A 64 0.15 -22.06 -16.27
N GLY A 65 -0.20 -20.81 -16.58
CA GLY A 65 0.60 -19.84 -17.33
C GLY A 65 1.48 -18.90 -16.50
N ILE A 66 1.46 -18.97 -15.16
CA ILE A 66 2.39 -18.21 -14.33
C ILE A 66 3.67 -19.03 -14.16
N SER A 67 4.81 -18.39 -14.41
CA SER A 67 6.11 -19.07 -14.34
C SER A 67 6.32 -19.65 -12.93
N GLU A 68 7.00 -20.80 -12.84
CA GLU A 68 7.38 -21.37 -11.55
C GLU A 68 8.25 -20.41 -10.71
N VAL A 69 8.92 -19.47 -11.37
CA VAL A 69 9.71 -18.41 -10.72
C VAL A 69 8.81 -17.45 -9.95
N ASP A 70 7.64 -17.07 -10.49
CA ASP A 70 6.68 -16.22 -9.78
C ASP A 70 6.06 -16.97 -8.59
N LYS A 71 5.84 -18.27 -8.73
CA LYS A 71 5.36 -19.13 -7.64
C LYS A 71 6.40 -19.33 -6.53
N SER A 72 7.68 -19.43 -6.88
CA SER A 72 8.78 -19.62 -5.91
C SER A 72 9.17 -18.35 -5.15
N SER A 73 8.87 -17.17 -5.71
CA SER A 73 9.11 -15.88 -5.07
C SER A 73 8.01 -15.44 -4.09
N VAL A 74 6.94 -16.23 -3.99
CA VAL A 74 5.83 -15.96 -3.08
C VAL A 74 6.27 -16.25 -1.65
N GLY A 75 6.28 -15.23 -0.81
CA GLY A 75 6.46 -15.40 0.63
C GLY A 75 5.39 -16.34 1.19
N THR A 76 5.81 -17.31 1.98
CA THR A 76 4.92 -18.27 2.66
C THR A 76 4.32 -17.69 3.93
N LEU A 77 4.60 -16.42 4.24
CA LEU A 77 4.12 -15.76 5.44
C LEU A 77 2.62 -15.49 5.36
N ASP A 78 1.94 -15.86 6.42
CA ASP A 78 0.55 -15.50 6.64
C ASP A 78 0.43 -14.00 6.85
N VAL A 79 -0.33 -13.33 5.98
CA VAL A 79 -0.51 -11.87 6.00
C VAL A 79 -1.16 -11.40 7.30
N ASP A 80 -2.11 -12.18 7.84
CA ASP A 80 -2.77 -11.86 9.10
C ASP A 80 -1.78 -11.95 10.27
N LEU A 81 -0.89 -12.95 10.27
CA LEU A 81 0.18 -13.07 11.28
C LEU A 81 1.17 -11.88 11.21
N VAL A 82 1.53 -11.45 10.01
CA VAL A 82 2.40 -10.28 9.82
C VAL A 82 1.71 -9.02 10.34
N LEU A 83 0.44 -8.83 10.00
CA LEU A 83 -0.34 -7.67 10.47
C LEU A 83 -0.47 -7.66 11.99
N ASP A 84 -0.84 -8.77 12.61
CA ASP A 84 -0.99 -8.85 14.06
C ASP A 84 0.34 -8.58 14.78
N SER A 85 1.43 -9.14 14.30
CA SER A 85 2.77 -8.90 14.84
C SER A 85 3.18 -7.43 14.70
N PHE A 86 2.91 -6.84 13.55
CA PHE A 86 3.14 -5.42 13.29
C PHE A 86 2.32 -4.53 14.23
N LEU A 87 1.00 -4.76 14.34
CA LEU A 87 0.10 -4.00 15.22
C LEU A 87 0.51 -4.10 16.70
N ASN A 88 0.93 -5.27 17.13
CA ASN A 88 1.40 -5.48 18.51
C ASN A 88 2.69 -4.67 18.78
N LYS A 89 3.65 -4.69 17.86
CA LYS A 89 4.88 -3.89 17.97
C LYS A 89 4.57 -2.39 17.99
N LEU A 90 3.71 -1.94 17.07
CA LEU A 90 3.33 -0.53 16.99
C LEU A 90 2.69 -0.03 18.27
N ARG A 91 1.81 -0.82 18.90
CA ARG A 91 1.20 -0.49 20.20
C ARG A 91 2.21 -0.42 21.33
N GLN A 92 3.13 -1.37 21.41
CA GLN A 92 4.18 -1.37 22.45
C GLN A 92 5.01 -0.09 22.40
N ILE A 93 5.28 0.41 21.19
CA ILE A 93 6.13 1.58 20.98
C ILE A 93 5.36 2.88 21.22
N THR A 94 4.12 2.98 20.72
CA THR A 94 3.31 4.20 20.82
C THR A 94 2.62 4.35 22.16
N GLY A 95 2.60 3.31 23.01
CA GLY A 95 1.91 3.33 24.31
C GLY A 95 0.39 3.41 24.21
N HIS A 96 -0.20 3.22 23.02
CA HIS A 96 -1.66 3.27 22.84
C HIS A 96 -2.33 2.06 23.50
N ALA A 97 -3.46 2.31 24.15
CA ALA A 97 -4.29 1.24 24.70
C ALA A 97 -4.82 0.33 23.59
N SER A 98 -5.10 -0.93 23.92
CA SER A 98 -5.50 -1.97 22.97
C SER A 98 -6.74 -1.62 22.11
N GLY A 99 -7.55 -0.63 22.54
CA GLY A 99 -8.78 -0.20 21.86
C GLY A 99 -8.64 1.04 20.98
N ASP A 100 -7.59 1.83 21.15
CA ASP A 100 -7.48 3.11 20.47
C ASP A 100 -7.06 2.96 19.00
N ALA A 101 -7.71 3.71 18.13
CA ALA A 101 -7.31 3.80 16.73
C ALA A 101 -6.11 4.77 16.57
N LEU A 102 -5.13 4.36 15.80
CA LEU A 102 -3.90 5.09 15.52
C LEU A 102 -4.15 6.26 14.57
N ASP A 103 -3.53 7.39 14.83
CA ASP A 103 -3.59 8.59 13.98
C ASP A 103 -2.64 8.49 12.78
N ILE A 104 -1.64 7.61 12.84
CA ILE A 104 -0.69 7.38 11.74
C ILE A 104 -1.45 6.85 10.52
N PRO A 105 -1.40 7.51 9.35
CA PRO A 105 -2.05 7.01 8.15
C PRO A 105 -1.37 5.75 7.63
N ILE A 106 -2.19 4.82 7.11
CA ILE A 106 -1.72 3.60 6.46
C ILE A 106 -2.25 3.49 5.04
N ALA A 107 -1.35 3.36 4.07
CA ALA A 107 -1.65 3.00 2.69
C ALA A 107 -1.46 1.49 2.52
N VAL A 108 -2.52 0.75 2.24
CA VAL A 108 -2.45 -0.67 1.88
C VAL A 108 -2.31 -0.77 0.37
N VAL A 109 -1.25 -1.38 -0.11
CA VAL A 109 -0.92 -1.45 -1.54
C VAL A 109 -0.96 -2.89 -2.01
N ILE A 110 -1.92 -3.23 -2.86
CA ILE A 110 -1.98 -4.51 -3.54
C ILE A 110 -0.99 -4.45 -4.71
N SER A 111 0.14 -5.14 -4.55
CA SER A 111 1.18 -5.19 -5.59
C SER A 111 0.80 -6.13 -6.74
N LYS A 112 1.62 -6.17 -7.80
CA LYS A 112 1.43 -7.07 -8.96
C LYS A 112 0.01 -6.99 -9.55
N ALA A 113 -0.59 -5.81 -9.57
CA ALA A 113 -1.95 -5.58 -10.07
C ALA A 113 -2.12 -5.86 -11.58
N ASP A 114 -1.01 -6.08 -12.30
CA ASP A 114 -0.97 -6.52 -13.70
C ASP A 114 -1.22 -8.03 -13.88
N ILE A 115 -1.24 -8.82 -12.81
CA ILE A 115 -1.64 -10.23 -12.88
C ILE A 115 -3.10 -10.29 -13.27
N ARG A 116 -3.43 -11.06 -14.32
CA ARG A 116 -4.77 -11.13 -14.90
C ARG A 116 -5.88 -11.34 -13.87
N THR A 117 -5.71 -12.28 -12.95
CA THR A 117 -6.68 -12.55 -11.87
C THR A 117 -6.87 -11.40 -10.88
N VAL A 118 -5.93 -10.45 -10.83
CA VAL A 118 -6.03 -9.23 -10.03
C VAL A 118 -6.60 -8.09 -10.86
N ASP A 119 -6.08 -7.91 -12.09
CA ASP A 119 -6.48 -6.84 -13.02
C ASP A 119 -7.97 -6.91 -13.37
N GLU A 120 -8.54 -8.12 -13.54
CA GLU A 120 -9.98 -8.33 -13.79
C GLU A 120 -10.87 -7.78 -12.65
N PHE A 121 -10.37 -7.66 -11.42
CA PHE A 121 -11.12 -7.18 -10.25
C PHE A 121 -10.88 -5.72 -9.90
N ILE A 122 -9.62 -5.27 -10.00
CA ILE A 122 -9.21 -3.93 -9.58
C ILE A 122 -8.47 -3.13 -10.65
N GLY A 123 -8.37 -3.63 -11.89
CA GLY A 123 -7.72 -2.98 -13.02
C GLY A 123 -8.40 -1.66 -13.45
N ASP A 124 -7.69 -0.87 -14.26
CA ASP A 124 -8.18 0.44 -14.73
C ASP A 124 -9.49 0.32 -15.50
N GLU A 125 -9.66 -0.74 -16.28
CA GLU A 125 -10.90 -1.02 -17.04
C GLU A 125 -12.07 -1.29 -16.09
N LYS A 126 -11.83 -2.06 -15.02
CA LYS A 126 -12.86 -2.35 -14.01
C LYS A 126 -13.31 -1.09 -13.28
N ILE A 127 -12.37 -0.24 -12.88
CA ILE A 127 -12.66 1.04 -12.21
C ILE A 127 -13.46 1.94 -13.15
N SER A 128 -13.03 2.07 -14.41
CA SER A 128 -13.70 2.90 -15.43
C SER A 128 -15.11 2.38 -15.73
N ALA A 129 -15.30 1.07 -15.81
CA ALA A 129 -16.61 0.48 -15.97
C ALA A 129 -17.53 0.76 -14.77
N TYR A 130 -17.00 0.64 -13.54
CA TYR A 130 -17.74 0.96 -12.32
C TYR A 130 -18.18 2.43 -12.29
N LEU A 131 -17.29 3.37 -12.62
CA LEU A 131 -17.61 4.80 -12.71
C LEU A 131 -18.75 5.04 -13.71
N SER A 132 -18.64 4.50 -14.91
CA SER A 132 -19.62 4.65 -15.98
C SER A 132 -20.99 4.07 -15.61
N GLN A 133 -21.02 2.87 -15.03
CA GLN A 133 -22.26 2.19 -14.63
C GLN A 133 -23.01 2.94 -13.51
N ASN A 134 -22.28 3.65 -12.66
CA ASN A 134 -22.85 4.38 -11.53
C ASN A 134 -22.98 5.89 -11.79
N GLY A 135 -22.70 6.37 -13.00
CA GLY A 135 -22.79 7.79 -13.35
C GLY A 135 -21.84 8.68 -12.56
N LEU A 136 -20.66 8.15 -12.20
CA LEU A 136 -19.65 8.84 -11.42
C LEU A 136 -18.57 9.44 -12.33
N ASP A 137 -18.08 10.63 -11.95
CA ASP A 137 -17.00 11.30 -12.65
C ASP A 137 -15.61 10.71 -12.31
N MET A 138 -14.64 10.96 -13.17
CA MET A 138 -13.23 10.55 -12.97
C MET A 138 -12.59 11.09 -11.69
N ASN A 139 -13.11 12.18 -11.12
CA ASN A 139 -12.67 12.68 -9.82
C ASN A 139 -12.95 11.71 -8.66
N LYS A 140 -13.78 10.68 -8.89
CA LYS A 140 -14.08 9.58 -7.96
C LYS A 140 -13.20 8.34 -8.18
N TYR A 141 -12.28 8.37 -9.16
CA TYR A 141 -11.43 7.24 -9.49
C TYR A 141 -10.75 6.64 -8.25
N THR A 142 -10.08 7.45 -7.47
CA THR A 142 -9.33 7.00 -6.29
C THR A 142 -10.23 6.46 -5.17
N ALA A 143 -11.46 6.96 -5.04
CA ALA A 143 -12.42 6.42 -4.08
C ALA A 143 -13.00 5.08 -4.54
N VAL A 144 -13.19 4.90 -5.85
CA VAL A 144 -13.62 3.63 -6.43
C VAL A 144 -12.50 2.61 -6.38
N GLU A 145 -11.26 3.00 -6.64
CA GLU A 145 -10.08 2.15 -6.46
C GLU A 145 -9.97 1.61 -5.03
N ASP A 146 -10.02 2.48 -4.02
CA ASP A 146 -10.01 2.08 -2.60
C ASP A 146 -11.11 1.06 -2.30
N ARG A 147 -12.33 1.34 -2.76
CA ARG A 147 -13.48 0.45 -2.57
C ARG A 147 -13.26 -0.92 -3.23
N LEU A 148 -12.87 -0.95 -4.50
CA LEU A 148 -12.67 -2.21 -5.22
C LEU A 148 -11.51 -3.03 -4.65
N CYS A 149 -10.44 -2.38 -4.18
CA CYS A 149 -9.35 -3.06 -3.48
C CYS A 149 -9.83 -3.74 -2.18
N ARG A 150 -10.68 -3.08 -1.39
CA ARG A 150 -11.28 -3.66 -0.18
C ARG A 150 -12.21 -4.83 -0.50
N GLU A 151 -13.08 -4.67 -1.50
CA GLU A 151 -13.98 -5.71 -1.97
C GLU A 151 -13.18 -6.93 -2.45
N PHE A 152 -12.14 -6.72 -3.27
CA PHE A 152 -11.25 -7.77 -3.73
C PHE A 152 -10.60 -8.56 -2.59
N LEU A 153 -10.04 -7.89 -1.60
CA LEU A 153 -9.45 -8.57 -0.44
C LEU A 153 -10.49 -9.35 0.35
N THR A 154 -11.65 -8.75 0.61
CA THR A 154 -12.75 -9.38 1.37
C THR A 154 -13.26 -10.63 0.69
N GLU A 155 -13.51 -10.59 -0.62
CA GLU A 155 -13.99 -11.72 -1.43
C GLU A 155 -12.96 -12.85 -1.53
N ASN A 156 -11.68 -12.52 -1.35
CA ASN A 156 -10.58 -13.48 -1.36
C ASN A 156 -10.18 -13.99 0.03
N GLY A 157 -11.04 -13.81 1.05
CA GLY A 157 -10.86 -14.36 2.38
C GLY A 157 -10.10 -13.46 3.36
N MET A 158 -9.77 -12.22 2.97
CA MET A 158 -9.02 -11.26 3.78
C MET A 158 -9.93 -10.26 4.54
N ALA A 159 -11.18 -10.64 4.82
CA ALA A 159 -12.13 -9.79 5.55
C ALA A 159 -11.61 -9.40 6.94
N HIS A 160 -10.91 -10.31 7.62
CA HIS A 160 -10.31 -10.05 8.94
C HIS A 160 -9.23 -8.95 8.84
N PHE A 161 -8.36 -9.04 7.83
CA PHE A 161 -7.33 -8.05 7.55
C PHE A 161 -7.96 -6.65 7.29
N VAL A 162 -8.95 -6.56 6.39
CA VAL A 162 -9.62 -5.30 6.07
C VAL A 162 -10.25 -4.68 7.32
N ASN A 163 -11.00 -5.47 8.09
CA ASN A 163 -11.61 -5.02 9.34
C ASN A 163 -10.58 -4.57 10.38
N ALA A 164 -9.45 -5.28 10.50
CA ALA A 164 -8.39 -4.92 11.44
C ALA A 164 -7.77 -3.56 11.07
N ILE A 165 -7.49 -3.31 9.80
CA ILE A 165 -7.00 -2.01 9.32
C ILE A 165 -8.02 -0.90 9.61
N ASP A 166 -9.30 -1.10 9.28
CA ASP A 166 -10.35 -0.10 9.46
C ASP A 166 -10.58 0.25 10.95
N MET A 167 -10.46 -0.74 11.82
CA MET A 167 -10.61 -0.52 13.27
C MET A 167 -9.38 0.11 13.93
N LYS A 168 -8.18 -0.14 13.39
CA LYS A 168 -6.92 0.26 14.04
C LYS A 168 -6.31 1.53 13.50
N PHE A 169 -6.70 1.99 12.33
CA PHE A 169 -6.17 3.21 11.72
C PHE A 169 -7.30 4.16 11.37
N LYS A 170 -7.28 5.38 11.92
CA LYS A 170 -8.27 6.42 11.61
C LYS A 170 -8.21 6.85 10.14
N ASN A 171 -6.99 6.92 9.61
CA ASN A 171 -6.72 7.27 8.22
C ASN A 171 -6.11 6.06 7.52
N ASN A 172 -6.92 5.38 6.72
CA ASN A 172 -6.45 4.25 5.92
C ASN A 172 -7.00 4.34 4.50
N ARG A 173 -6.23 3.85 3.52
CA ARG A 173 -6.61 3.83 2.13
C ARG A 173 -5.95 2.67 1.40
N TYR A 174 -6.68 2.10 0.44
CA TYR A 174 -6.21 0.98 -0.36
C TYR A 174 -5.89 1.44 -1.77
N PHE A 175 -4.81 0.88 -2.32
CA PHE A 175 -4.27 1.18 -3.63
C PHE A 175 -3.91 -0.12 -4.35
N LYS A 176 -3.89 -0.06 -5.66
CA LYS A 176 -3.27 -1.09 -6.50
C LYS A 176 -1.96 -0.57 -7.08
N CYS A 177 -1.02 -1.48 -7.31
CA CYS A 177 0.29 -1.14 -7.86
C CYS A 177 0.82 -2.24 -8.79
N SER A 178 1.41 -1.85 -9.90
CA SER A 178 2.28 -2.71 -10.69
C SER A 178 3.61 -2.00 -10.93
N ALA A 179 4.69 -2.51 -10.34
CA ALA A 179 6.01 -1.91 -10.44
C ALA A 179 6.61 -1.99 -11.84
N ILE A 180 6.22 -2.98 -12.63
CA ILE A 180 6.71 -3.18 -14.00
C ILE A 180 5.64 -2.95 -15.08
N GLY A 181 4.36 -3.04 -14.71
CA GLY A 181 3.23 -2.76 -15.59
C GLY A 181 2.86 -3.87 -16.57
N HIS A 182 3.40 -5.07 -16.40
CA HIS A 182 3.07 -6.23 -17.22
C HIS A 182 3.43 -7.53 -16.50
N SER A 183 2.66 -8.59 -16.79
CA SER A 183 2.81 -9.93 -16.20
C SER A 183 3.69 -10.89 -17.02
N ARG A 184 4.29 -10.44 -18.13
CA ARG A 184 5.05 -11.30 -19.06
C ARG A 184 6.45 -10.75 -19.33
N GLU A 185 7.43 -11.63 -19.55
CA GLU A 185 8.85 -11.33 -19.79
C GLU A 185 9.15 -10.36 -20.94
N ARG A 186 8.20 -10.07 -21.82
CA ARG A 186 8.39 -9.22 -23.01
C ARG A 186 7.55 -7.94 -23.01
N GLY A 187 6.98 -7.55 -21.87
CA GLY A 187 6.25 -6.29 -21.76
C GLY A 187 7.21 -5.09 -21.72
N ARG A 188 6.73 -3.93 -22.19
CA ARG A 188 7.45 -2.67 -22.01
C ARG A 188 7.27 -2.19 -20.59
N TYR A 189 8.34 -1.78 -19.93
CA TYR A 189 8.30 -1.16 -18.60
C TYR A 189 7.32 0.02 -18.58
N ASN A 190 6.28 -0.10 -17.78
CA ASN A 190 5.20 0.88 -17.65
C ASN A 190 4.58 0.80 -16.25
N PRO A 191 5.29 1.27 -15.20
CA PRO A 191 4.82 1.19 -13.83
C PRO A 191 3.52 1.98 -13.63
N LYS A 192 2.63 1.45 -12.79
CA LYS A 192 1.33 2.05 -12.47
C LYS A 192 1.07 1.98 -10.97
N GLY A 193 0.45 3.01 -10.41
CA GLY A 193 0.05 3.04 -9.01
C GLY A 193 1.21 3.01 -8.01
N VAL A 194 2.44 3.42 -8.42
CA VAL A 194 3.65 3.33 -7.58
C VAL A 194 3.80 4.56 -6.70
N LEU A 195 3.49 5.74 -7.20
CA LEU A 195 3.67 7.00 -6.50
C LEU A 195 2.45 7.40 -5.66
N GLU A 196 1.26 7.01 -6.07
CA GLU A 196 -0.01 7.43 -5.48
C GLU A 196 -0.15 7.11 -3.99
N PRO A 197 0.31 5.94 -3.47
CA PRO A 197 0.31 5.66 -2.04
C PRO A 197 1.19 6.63 -1.24
N MET A 198 2.39 6.93 -1.75
CA MET A 198 3.32 7.87 -1.10
C MET A 198 2.78 9.30 -1.16
N GLU A 199 2.25 9.70 -2.31
CA GLU A 199 1.57 10.98 -2.49
C GLU A 199 0.48 11.18 -1.44
N TRP A 200 -0.40 10.18 -1.27
CA TRP A 200 -1.47 10.24 -0.30
C TRP A 200 -0.95 10.35 1.14
N ILE A 201 0.09 9.59 1.51
CA ILE A 201 0.73 9.69 2.83
C ILE A 201 1.25 11.12 3.04
N PHE A 202 2.03 11.68 2.12
CA PHE A 202 2.60 13.02 2.26
C PHE A 202 1.54 14.10 2.37
N GLN A 203 0.48 14.02 1.58
CA GLN A 203 -0.64 14.97 1.66
C GLN A 203 -1.45 14.84 2.95
N THR A 204 -1.46 13.67 3.57
CA THR A 204 -2.19 13.41 4.82
C THR A 204 -1.38 13.86 6.03
N THR A 205 -0.05 13.75 5.99
CA THR A 205 0.83 14.02 7.13
C THR A 205 1.39 15.44 7.16
N ASP A 206 1.57 16.08 6.00
CA ASP A 206 2.21 17.40 5.90
C ASP A 206 1.41 18.40 5.06
N ASN A 207 0.92 19.46 5.69
CA ASN A 207 0.18 20.52 5.01
C ASN A 207 1.04 21.28 3.99
N GLY A 208 2.35 21.38 4.19
CA GLY A 208 3.27 21.98 3.24
C GLY A 208 3.35 21.15 1.97
N MET A 209 3.54 19.84 2.10
CA MET A 209 3.52 18.90 0.97
C MET A 209 2.18 18.94 0.23
N LYS A 210 1.07 18.92 0.96
CA LYS A 210 -0.26 19.04 0.38
C LYS A 210 -0.43 20.30 -0.46
N SER A 211 0.12 21.44 0.00
CA SER A 211 -0.03 22.73 -0.69
C SER A 211 0.75 22.82 -2.00
N ILE A 212 1.85 22.08 -2.13
CA ILE A 212 2.73 22.15 -3.30
C ILE A 212 2.51 21.02 -4.31
N TRP A 213 1.84 19.93 -3.90
CA TRP A 213 1.72 18.72 -4.72
C TRP A 213 1.05 18.93 -6.08
N HIS A 214 0.14 19.87 -6.16
CA HIS A 214 -0.55 20.26 -7.40
C HIS A 214 0.02 21.53 -8.03
N ASP A 215 1.17 22.01 -7.52
CA ASP A 215 1.83 23.17 -8.12
C ASP A 215 2.47 22.75 -9.46
N SER A 216 2.26 23.59 -10.49
CA SER A 216 2.83 23.35 -11.84
C SER A 216 4.37 23.39 -11.86
N GLU A 217 4.99 23.93 -10.79
CA GLU A 217 6.43 23.94 -10.62
C GLU A 217 6.97 22.64 -9.98
N PHE A 218 6.10 21.76 -9.53
CA PHE A 218 6.46 20.42 -9.09
C PHE A 218 6.49 19.53 -10.34
N GLU A 219 7.62 19.56 -11.04
CA GLU A 219 7.82 18.63 -12.15
C GLU A 219 7.80 17.22 -11.59
N LYS A 220 6.85 16.43 -12.06
CA LYS A 220 6.81 14.99 -11.80
C LYS A 220 8.00 14.39 -12.52
N LEU A 221 9.01 14.01 -11.76
CA LEU A 221 10.17 13.25 -12.24
C LEU A 221 9.74 11.86 -12.77
#